data_4bb05d07fa44eab7e46621b39b92e88b
#
_entry.id   4bb05d07fa44eab7e46621b39b92e88b
#
_cell.length_a   1.000
_cell.length_b   1.000
_cell.length_c   1.000
_cell.angle_alpha   90.00
_cell.angle_beta   90.00
_cell.angle_gamma   90.00
#
_symmetry.space_group_name_H-M   'P 1'
#
loop_
_entity.id
_entity.type
_entity.pdbx_description
1 polymer ?
#
loop_
_entity_poly.entity_id
_entity_poly.type
_entity_poly.pdbx_seq_one_letter_code
_entity_poly.pdbx_strand_id
1 'polypeptide(L)'
;MRLEAGQVAVVTGAASGIGLAMARRFAADGLKVVLADVEESALEKAAAGLREDGATVHARVVDVGDRGQVLALADAAYERFGAVHVLCNNAGVGSGAEGRMWEHEPNDWKWAFEVNVWGVFHGIQAFVPRMIEAGAPGHVVNTSSGDGGIAPLPTASVYAVTKAAVVTMTESLYAHLKAEHARVGASVLFPGPHMLRTGLWESHRNRPERYAKERPRRTPYRSLGQWESAMKEAGQEVEFTPVEEVADFVAEGIAAGRFWLLPESEHSDRQIKARSASMLERANPAYLESFILD
;
A
#
# COMPACT_ATOMS: atom_id res chain seq x y z
N MET A 1 7.99 -11.36 14.43
CA MET A 1 9.46 -11.03 14.60
C MET A 1 9.54 -9.79 15.45
N ARG A 2 10.47 -9.70 16.40
CA ARG A 2 10.66 -8.44 17.16
C ARG A 2 11.44 -7.43 16.30
N LEU A 3 11.00 -6.17 16.30
CA LEU A 3 11.78 -5.09 15.70
C LEU A 3 12.91 -4.69 16.66
N GLU A 4 14.13 -4.61 16.15
CA GLU A 4 15.34 -4.37 16.97
C GLU A 4 16.21 -3.32 16.29
N ALA A 5 16.87 -2.49 17.10
CA ALA A 5 17.78 -1.49 16.59
C ALA A 5 18.90 -2.12 15.72
N GLY A 6 19.24 -1.43 14.63
CA GLY A 6 20.21 -1.89 13.64
C GLY A 6 19.66 -2.79 12.53
N GLN A 7 18.45 -3.33 12.68
CA GLN A 7 17.76 -3.99 11.56
C GLN A 7 17.51 -3.00 10.42
N VAL A 8 17.19 -3.51 9.23
CA VAL A 8 16.99 -2.70 8.02
C VAL A 8 15.56 -2.85 7.52
N ALA A 9 14.88 -1.73 7.34
CA ALA A 9 13.57 -1.65 6.70
C ALA A 9 13.66 -0.97 5.34
N VAL A 10 13.00 -1.53 4.33
CA VAL A 10 12.80 -0.93 3.01
C VAL A 10 11.32 -0.56 2.88
N VAL A 11 11.03 0.68 2.52
CA VAL A 11 9.66 1.18 2.36
C VAL A 11 9.52 1.85 0.99
N THR A 12 8.58 1.36 0.18
CA THR A 12 8.21 1.99 -1.10
C THR A 12 7.04 2.96 -0.92
N GLY A 13 6.97 4.02 -1.72
CA GLY A 13 6.01 5.10 -1.53
C GLY A 13 6.30 5.89 -0.24
N ALA A 14 7.60 6.08 0.07
CA ALA A 14 8.05 6.57 1.37
C ALA A 14 8.22 8.09 1.45
N ALA A 15 7.93 8.83 0.38
CA ALA A 15 8.03 10.29 0.37
C ALA A 15 6.89 10.99 1.13
N SER A 16 5.76 10.29 1.35
CA SER A 16 4.57 10.88 1.99
C SER A 16 3.66 9.83 2.63
N GLY A 17 2.61 10.29 3.31
CA GLY A 17 1.51 9.46 3.79
C GLY A 17 1.96 8.29 4.66
N ILE A 18 1.33 7.12 4.46
CA ILE A 18 1.56 5.90 5.24
C ILE A 18 3.03 5.43 5.13
N GLY A 19 3.61 5.48 3.92
CA GLY A 19 5.00 5.06 3.71
C GLY A 19 5.98 5.88 4.53
N LEU A 20 5.83 7.20 4.55
CA LEU A 20 6.67 8.08 5.38
C LEU A 20 6.41 7.85 6.88
N ALA A 21 5.16 7.64 7.28
CA ALA A 21 4.83 7.36 8.67
C ALA A 21 5.48 6.03 9.15
N MET A 22 5.40 4.96 8.33
CA MET A 22 6.10 3.70 8.62
C MET A 22 7.62 3.90 8.69
N ALA A 23 8.20 4.67 7.77
CA ALA A 23 9.63 4.96 7.77
C ALA A 23 10.07 5.69 9.05
N ARG A 24 9.30 6.69 9.50
CA ARG A 24 9.53 7.40 10.77
C ARG A 24 9.42 6.47 11.97
N ARG A 25 8.39 5.63 12.00
CA ARG A 25 8.19 4.68 13.08
C ARG A 25 9.34 3.68 13.18
N PHE A 26 9.79 3.10 12.07
CA PHE A 26 10.93 2.19 12.07
C PHE A 26 12.23 2.89 12.47
N ALA A 27 12.45 4.13 12.01
CA ALA A 27 13.58 4.93 12.42
C ALA A 27 13.58 5.21 13.93
N ALA A 28 12.42 5.53 14.51
CA ALA A 28 12.26 5.74 15.95
C ALA A 28 12.53 4.45 16.77
N ASP A 29 12.24 3.27 16.21
CA ASP A 29 12.59 1.97 16.78
C ASP A 29 14.08 1.61 16.57
N GLY A 30 14.90 2.52 15.97
CA GLY A 30 16.32 2.34 15.75
C GLY A 30 16.71 1.53 14.51
N LEU A 31 15.77 1.27 13.60
CA LEU A 31 16.06 0.60 12.35
C LEU A 31 16.76 1.56 11.38
N LYS A 32 17.63 1.01 10.52
CA LYS A 32 18.12 1.70 9.33
C LYS A 32 17.03 1.64 8.27
N VAL A 33 16.75 2.77 7.61
CA VAL A 33 15.60 2.84 6.69
C VAL A 33 16.07 3.17 5.27
N VAL A 34 15.61 2.34 4.31
CA VAL A 34 15.72 2.62 2.88
C VAL A 34 14.38 3.16 2.42
N LEU A 35 14.38 4.40 1.95
CA LEU A 35 13.23 5.09 1.42
C LEU A 35 13.24 5.00 -0.11
N ALA A 36 12.15 4.55 -0.70
CA ALA A 36 11.99 4.52 -2.15
C ALA A 36 10.69 5.21 -2.56
N ASP A 37 10.79 6.12 -3.52
CA ASP A 37 9.64 6.83 -4.08
C ASP A 37 9.97 7.34 -5.49
N VAL A 38 8.97 7.64 -6.29
CA VAL A 38 9.13 8.24 -7.62
C VAL A 38 9.27 9.76 -7.54
N GLU A 39 8.83 10.37 -6.45
CA GLU A 39 8.83 11.82 -6.24
C GLU A 39 10.14 12.30 -5.59
N GLU A 40 11.17 12.56 -6.39
CA GLU A 40 12.53 12.88 -5.95
C GLU A 40 12.58 13.99 -4.89
N SER A 41 11.96 15.14 -5.15
CA SER A 41 12.00 16.28 -4.23
C SER A 41 11.34 15.99 -2.89
N ALA A 42 10.20 15.30 -2.89
CA ALA A 42 9.50 14.91 -1.66
C ALA A 42 10.29 13.85 -0.89
N LEU A 43 10.90 12.90 -1.61
CA LEU A 43 11.73 11.85 -1.06
C LEU A 43 12.98 12.41 -0.35
N GLU A 44 13.69 13.34 -0.97
CA GLU A 44 14.87 13.97 -0.38
C GLU A 44 14.50 14.81 0.85
N LYS A 45 13.36 15.52 0.83
CA LYS A 45 12.85 16.23 2.00
C LYS A 45 12.53 15.27 3.15
N ALA A 46 11.88 14.14 2.86
CA ALA A 46 11.58 13.12 3.85
C ALA A 46 12.84 12.52 4.45
N ALA A 47 13.83 12.20 3.59
CA ALA A 47 15.12 11.65 4.02
C ALA A 47 15.94 12.64 4.86
N ALA A 48 15.94 13.93 4.48
CA ALA A 48 16.61 14.99 5.23
C ALA A 48 16.03 15.11 6.65
N GLY A 49 14.68 15.18 6.77
CA GLY A 49 14.03 15.26 8.09
C GLY A 49 14.37 14.07 8.98
N LEU A 50 14.36 12.85 8.45
CA LEU A 50 14.75 11.67 9.22
C LEU A 50 16.24 11.68 9.63
N ARG A 51 17.15 12.20 8.79
CA ARG A 51 18.57 12.34 9.15
C ARG A 51 18.77 13.41 10.22
N GLU A 52 18.02 14.51 10.19
CA GLU A 52 18.03 15.55 11.24
C GLU A 52 17.57 14.99 12.58
N ASP A 53 16.63 14.04 12.57
CA ASP A 53 16.19 13.28 13.76
C ASP A 53 17.20 12.19 14.20
N GLY A 54 18.36 12.09 13.54
CA GLY A 54 19.42 11.15 13.86
C GLY A 54 19.30 9.75 13.25
N ALA A 55 18.32 9.52 12.36
CA ALA A 55 18.14 8.22 11.74
C ALA A 55 19.18 7.91 10.65
N THR A 56 19.52 6.62 10.52
CA THR A 56 20.35 6.13 9.41
C THR A 56 19.45 5.85 8.20
N VAL A 57 19.51 6.72 7.19
CA VAL A 57 18.63 6.71 6.02
C VAL A 57 19.39 6.62 4.70
N HIS A 58 18.88 5.78 3.80
CA HIS A 58 19.27 5.74 2.39
C HIS A 58 18.04 5.99 1.52
N ALA A 59 18.06 7.01 0.67
CA ALA A 59 16.96 7.35 -0.22
C ALA A 59 17.30 6.99 -1.68
N ARG A 60 16.34 6.44 -2.41
CA ARG A 60 16.47 6.09 -3.83
C ARG A 60 15.19 6.46 -4.59
N VAL A 61 15.35 7.19 -5.68
CA VAL A 61 14.23 7.43 -6.62
C VAL A 61 13.97 6.13 -7.38
N VAL A 62 12.74 5.63 -7.29
CA VAL A 62 12.35 4.33 -7.86
C VAL A 62 10.91 4.37 -8.34
N ASP A 63 10.68 4.06 -9.61
CA ASP A 63 9.38 3.64 -10.12
C ASP A 63 9.22 2.14 -9.85
N VAL A 64 8.31 1.76 -8.95
CA VAL A 64 8.08 0.35 -8.60
C VAL A 64 7.48 -0.46 -9.75
N GLY A 65 6.88 0.19 -10.74
CA GLY A 65 6.42 -0.43 -11.97
C GLY A 65 7.58 -0.94 -12.84
N ASP A 66 8.77 -0.35 -12.68
CA ASP A 66 9.98 -0.77 -13.37
C ASP A 66 10.75 -1.83 -12.55
N ARG A 67 10.69 -3.08 -13.03
CA ARG A 67 11.38 -4.21 -12.39
C ARG A 67 12.88 -3.96 -12.22
N GLY A 68 13.53 -3.35 -13.20
CA GLY A 68 14.98 -3.09 -13.16
C GLY A 68 15.34 -2.11 -12.03
N GLN A 69 14.54 -1.07 -11.84
CA GLN A 69 14.73 -0.12 -10.74
C GLN A 69 14.50 -0.77 -9.36
N VAL A 70 13.52 -1.67 -9.23
CA VAL A 70 13.30 -2.38 -7.96
C VAL A 70 14.43 -3.37 -7.65
N LEU A 71 14.98 -4.06 -8.65
CA LEU A 71 16.18 -4.88 -8.47
C LEU A 71 17.38 -4.04 -8.03
N ALA A 72 17.61 -2.89 -8.68
CA ALA A 72 18.68 -1.95 -8.30
C ALA A 72 18.48 -1.35 -6.89
N LEU A 73 17.22 -1.16 -6.46
CA LEU A 73 16.92 -0.78 -5.07
C LEU A 73 17.35 -1.86 -4.08
N ALA A 74 17.05 -3.11 -4.41
CA ALA A 74 17.47 -4.24 -3.56
C ALA A 74 19.00 -4.31 -3.49
N ASP A 75 19.70 -4.24 -4.62
CA ASP A 75 21.16 -4.26 -4.66
C ASP A 75 21.73 -3.14 -3.77
N ALA A 76 21.27 -1.92 -3.92
CA ALA A 76 21.73 -0.77 -3.12
C ALA A 76 21.44 -0.95 -1.61
N ALA A 77 20.29 -1.54 -1.23
CA ALA A 77 19.96 -1.81 0.16
C ALA A 77 20.95 -2.84 0.78
N TYR A 78 21.20 -3.93 0.06
CA TYR A 78 22.13 -4.96 0.52
C TYR A 78 23.60 -4.50 0.50
N GLU A 79 24.04 -3.76 -0.53
CA GLU A 79 25.40 -3.16 -0.57
C GLU A 79 25.62 -2.19 0.60
N ARG A 80 24.61 -1.39 0.91
CA ARG A 80 24.72 -0.36 1.96
C ARG A 80 24.65 -0.92 3.36
N PHE A 81 23.81 -1.92 3.61
CA PHE A 81 23.46 -2.36 4.96
C PHE A 81 23.68 -3.85 5.22
N GLY A 82 24.00 -4.64 4.20
CA GLY A 82 24.29 -6.06 4.30
C GLY A 82 23.08 -6.98 4.43
N ALA A 83 21.91 -6.46 4.85
CA ALA A 83 20.71 -7.24 5.08
C ALA A 83 19.45 -6.38 4.92
N VAL A 84 18.30 -7.04 4.68
CA VAL A 84 16.96 -6.44 4.78
C VAL A 84 16.11 -7.34 5.66
N HIS A 85 15.47 -6.74 6.68
CA HIS A 85 14.65 -7.45 7.67
C HIS A 85 13.16 -7.16 7.50
N VAL A 86 12.81 -5.94 7.09
CA VAL A 86 11.42 -5.53 6.83
C VAL A 86 11.32 -4.99 5.41
N LEU A 87 10.36 -5.49 4.64
CA LEU A 87 9.99 -4.96 3.33
C LEU A 87 8.54 -4.48 3.40
N CYS A 88 8.30 -3.19 3.16
CA CYS A 88 6.97 -2.63 3.00
C CYS A 88 6.73 -2.24 1.53
N ASN A 89 6.01 -3.09 0.81
CA ASN A 89 5.49 -2.79 -0.51
C ASN A 89 4.24 -1.92 -0.34
N ASN A 90 4.45 -0.60 -0.25
CA ASN A 90 3.40 0.34 0.10
C ASN A 90 3.07 1.32 -1.03
N ALA A 91 3.98 1.54 -1.98
CA ALA A 91 3.71 2.41 -3.13
C ALA A 91 2.40 2.03 -3.82
N GLY A 92 1.58 3.04 -4.14
CA GLY A 92 0.30 2.81 -4.78
C GLY A 92 -0.32 4.08 -5.34
N VAL A 93 -1.18 3.91 -6.32
CA VAL A 93 -1.88 4.99 -7.01
C VAL A 93 -3.38 4.71 -7.09
N GLY A 94 -4.20 5.77 -7.07
CA GLY A 94 -5.58 5.71 -7.55
C GLY A 94 -5.57 5.65 -9.08
N SER A 95 -6.39 4.78 -9.67
CA SER A 95 -6.38 4.56 -11.13
C SER A 95 -6.74 5.81 -11.94
N GLY A 96 -7.54 6.71 -11.35
CA GLY A 96 -8.15 7.82 -12.08
C GLY A 96 -9.24 7.39 -13.07
N ALA A 97 -9.66 6.12 -13.06
CA ALA A 97 -10.79 5.64 -13.82
C ALA A 97 -12.10 6.27 -13.30
N GLU A 98 -12.97 6.65 -14.21
CA GLU A 98 -14.23 7.32 -13.90
C GLU A 98 -15.38 6.71 -14.69
N GLY A 99 -16.56 6.71 -14.07
CA GLY A 99 -17.76 6.15 -14.66
C GLY A 99 -17.87 4.64 -14.47
N ARG A 100 -18.68 4.03 -15.31
CA ARG A 100 -18.93 2.59 -15.26
C ARG A 100 -17.75 1.81 -15.84
N MET A 101 -17.55 0.56 -15.42
CA MET A 101 -16.39 -0.24 -15.81
C MET A 101 -16.18 -0.31 -17.34
N TRP A 102 -17.24 -0.38 -18.12
CA TRP A 102 -17.15 -0.42 -19.60
C TRP A 102 -16.86 0.93 -20.26
N GLU A 103 -16.79 2.01 -19.49
CA GLU A 103 -16.39 3.35 -19.94
C GLU A 103 -14.94 3.67 -19.62
N HIS A 104 -14.25 2.81 -18.84
CA HIS A 104 -12.88 3.03 -18.44
C HIS A 104 -11.93 3.00 -19.63
N GLU A 105 -10.87 3.80 -19.53
CA GLU A 105 -9.78 3.78 -20.50
C GLU A 105 -8.80 2.64 -20.18
N PRO A 106 -8.29 1.91 -21.18
CA PRO A 106 -7.29 0.85 -20.95
C PRO A 106 -6.06 1.34 -20.18
N ASN A 107 -5.65 2.59 -20.37
CA ASN A 107 -4.51 3.19 -19.68
C ASN A 107 -4.74 3.35 -18.17
N ASP A 108 -5.98 3.51 -17.70
CA ASP A 108 -6.28 3.54 -16.27
C ASP A 108 -5.97 2.19 -15.61
N TRP A 109 -6.31 1.10 -16.30
CA TRP A 109 -6.02 -0.27 -15.86
C TRP A 109 -4.52 -0.56 -15.89
N LYS A 110 -3.87 -0.29 -17.01
CA LYS A 110 -2.43 -0.54 -17.19
C LYS A 110 -1.61 0.12 -16.11
N TRP A 111 -1.82 1.43 -15.90
CA TRP A 111 -1.09 2.19 -14.90
C TRP A 111 -1.33 1.70 -13.47
N ALA A 112 -2.59 1.49 -13.10
CA ALA A 112 -2.91 1.00 -11.76
C ALA A 112 -2.31 -0.39 -11.50
N PHE A 113 -2.39 -1.31 -12.47
CA PHE A 113 -1.77 -2.62 -12.34
C PHE A 113 -0.25 -2.55 -12.28
N GLU A 114 0.38 -1.71 -13.11
CA GLU A 114 1.83 -1.54 -13.11
C GLU A 114 2.35 -1.13 -11.74
N VAL A 115 1.71 -0.16 -11.09
CA VAL A 115 2.15 0.31 -9.79
C VAL A 115 1.67 -0.60 -8.66
N ASN A 116 0.34 -0.84 -8.56
CA ASN A 116 -0.25 -1.46 -7.37
C ASN A 116 -0.05 -2.99 -7.31
N VAL A 117 0.09 -3.65 -8.48
CA VAL A 117 0.22 -5.12 -8.54
C VAL A 117 1.64 -5.52 -8.90
N TRP A 118 2.15 -5.06 -10.06
CA TRP A 118 3.50 -5.38 -10.47
C TRP A 118 4.55 -4.81 -9.52
N GLY A 119 4.34 -3.60 -8.98
CA GLY A 119 5.24 -3.01 -7.99
C GLY A 119 5.39 -3.89 -6.74
N VAL A 120 4.30 -4.45 -6.22
CA VAL A 120 4.33 -5.40 -5.10
C VAL A 120 5.06 -6.69 -5.50
N PHE A 121 4.75 -7.24 -6.67
CA PHE A 121 5.39 -8.44 -7.17
C PHE A 121 6.90 -8.26 -7.39
N HIS A 122 7.33 -7.13 -7.96
CA HIS A 122 8.75 -6.80 -8.14
C HIS A 122 9.48 -6.72 -6.79
N GLY A 123 8.85 -6.10 -5.78
CA GLY A 123 9.40 -6.07 -4.42
C GLY A 123 9.57 -7.47 -3.84
N ILE A 124 8.55 -8.33 -3.92
CA ILE A 124 8.63 -9.72 -3.48
C ILE A 124 9.78 -10.43 -4.21
N GLN A 125 9.86 -10.31 -5.54
CA GLN A 125 10.88 -10.97 -6.35
C GLN A 125 12.30 -10.50 -6.05
N ALA A 126 12.50 -9.21 -5.78
CA ALA A 126 13.82 -8.64 -5.55
C ALA A 126 14.36 -8.92 -4.14
N PHE A 127 13.49 -8.97 -3.14
CA PHE A 127 13.91 -9.02 -1.74
C PHE A 127 13.71 -10.37 -1.07
N VAL A 128 12.58 -11.04 -1.30
CA VAL A 128 12.20 -12.25 -0.51
C VAL A 128 13.22 -13.38 -0.65
N PRO A 129 13.75 -13.72 -1.84
CA PRO A 129 14.76 -14.77 -1.95
C PRO A 129 16.01 -14.49 -1.10
N ARG A 130 16.49 -13.23 -1.10
CA ARG A 130 17.64 -12.81 -0.32
C ARG A 130 17.35 -12.80 1.19
N MET A 131 16.12 -12.44 1.59
CA MET A 131 15.69 -12.51 2.99
C MET A 131 15.65 -13.95 3.49
N ILE A 132 15.20 -14.89 2.66
CA ILE A 132 15.19 -16.33 2.99
C ILE A 132 16.63 -16.84 3.09
N GLU A 133 17.48 -16.56 2.10
CA GLU A 133 18.89 -16.99 2.06
C GLU A 133 19.68 -16.49 3.28
N ALA A 134 19.42 -15.26 3.73
CA ALA A 134 20.06 -14.70 4.93
C ALA A 134 19.70 -15.46 6.22
N GLY A 135 18.61 -16.23 6.24
CA GLY A 135 18.18 -17.04 7.40
C GLY A 135 17.81 -16.25 8.65
N ALA A 136 17.87 -14.92 8.61
CA ALA A 136 17.48 -14.04 9.71
C ALA A 136 15.96 -13.89 9.78
N PRO A 137 15.38 -13.56 10.96
CA PRO A 137 13.96 -13.20 11.04
C PRO A 137 13.67 -11.99 10.17
N GLY A 138 12.65 -12.10 9.31
CA GLY A 138 12.23 -11.03 8.42
C GLY A 138 10.71 -10.93 8.30
N HIS A 139 10.23 -9.85 7.70
CA HIS A 139 8.81 -9.64 7.48
C HIS A 139 8.51 -8.81 6.23
N VAL A 140 7.51 -9.23 5.46
CA VAL A 140 7.00 -8.51 4.30
C VAL A 140 5.61 -7.97 4.62
N VAL A 141 5.38 -6.68 4.39
CA VAL A 141 4.07 -6.04 4.49
C VAL A 141 3.66 -5.54 3.11
N ASN A 142 2.52 -6.02 2.61
CA ASN A 142 1.95 -5.57 1.36
C ASN A 142 0.69 -4.73 1.64
N THR A 143 0.66 -3.49 1.17
CA THR A 143 -0.44 -2.57 1.43
C THR A 143 -1.60 -2.79 0.45
N SER A 144 -2.68 -3.34 0.96
CA SER A 144 -3.98 -3.46 0.28
C SER A 144 -4.90 -2.27 0.64
N SER A 145 -6.19 -2.49 0.68
CA SER A 145 -7.24 -1.54 1.08
C SER A 145 -8.50 -2.30 1.44
N GLY A 146 -9.36 -1.72 2.27
CA GLY A 146 -10.73 -2.18 2.44
C GLY A 146 -11.45 -2.25 1.10
N ASP A 147 -11.23 -1.24 0.24
CA ASP A 147 -11.74 -1.19 -1.13
C ASP A 147 -11.04 -2.25 -1.99
N GLY A 148 -11.72 -3.33 -2.26
CA GLY A 148 -11.24 -4.46 -3.04
C GLY A 148 -10.74 -5.64 -2.20
N GLY A 149 -9.94 -5.40 -1.16
CA GLY A 149 -9.44 -6.46 -0.31
C GLY A 149 -10.53 -7.10 0.56
N ILE A 150 -11.43 -6.28 1.11
CA ILE A 150 -12.59 -6.74 1.89
C ILE A 150 -13.80 -6.90 0.97
N ALA A 151 -14.19 -5.83 0.29
CA ALA A 151 -15.29 -5.81 -0.65
C ALA A 151 -14.96 -4.91 -1.84
N PRO A 152 -15.48 -5.19 -3.06
CA PRO A 152 -15.27 -4.30 -4.18
C PRO A 152 -15.95 -2.95 -3.93
N LEU A 153 -15.30 -1.86 -4.35
CA LEU A 153 -15.88 -0.53 -4.41
C LEU A 153 -16.21 -0.21 -5.88
N PRO A 154 -17.50 -0.25 -6.29
CA PRO A 154 -17.87 -0.07 -7.69
C PRO A 154 -17.44 1.27 -8.29
N THR A 155 -17.43 2.34 -7.49
CA THR A 155 -17.00 3.69 -7.89
C THR A 155 -15.50 3.84 -8.11
N ALA A 156 -14.69 2.89 -7.61
CA ALA A 156 -13.25 2.83 -7.80
C ALA A 156 -12.79 1.42 -8.23
N SER A 157 -13.52 0.81 -9.15
CA SER A 157 -13.40 -0.61 -9.49
C SER A 157 -11.99 -1.03 -9.94
N VAL A 158 -11.25 -0.20 -10.71
CA VAL A 158 -9.87 -0.53 -11.10
C VAL A 158 -8.96 -0.62 -9.88
N TYR A 159 -9.04 0.37 -8.99
CA TYR A 159 -8.29 0.38 -7.73
C TYR A 159 -8.65 -0.85 -6.88
N ALA A 160 -9.94 -1.12 -6.70
CA ALA A 160 -10.44 -2.25 -5.93
C ALA A 160 -9.91 -3.60 -6.47
N VAL A 161 -9.89 -3.80 -7.78
CA VAL A 161 -9.34 -5.01 -8.40
C VAL A 161 -7.85 -5.15 -8.10
N THR A 162 -7.07 -4.06 -8.20
CA THR A 162 -5.63 -4.12 -7.87
C THR A 162 -5.39 -4.46 -6.40
N LYS A 163 -6.21 -3.94 -5.49
CA LYS A 163 -6.07 -4.20 -4.04
C LYS A 163 -6.53 -5.59 -3.64
N ALA A 164 -7.55 -6.15 -4.32
CA ALA A 164 -7.90 -7.56 -4.19
C ALA A 164 -6.77 -8.49 -4.66
N ALA A 165 -6.10 -8.15 -5.77
CA ALA A 165 -4.95 -8.91 -6.26
C ALA A 165 -3.80 -8.94 -5.24
N VAL A 166 -3.53 -7.83 -4.55
CA VAL A 166 -2.51 -7.76 -3.47
C VAL A 166 -2.84 -8.69 -2.32
N VAL A 167 -4.12 -8.82 -1.93
CA VAL A 167 -4.53 -9.77 -0.88
C VAL A 167 -4.18 -11.19 -1.28
N THR A 168 -4.67 -11.65 -2.44
CA THR A 168 -4.43 -13.02 -2.92
C THR A 168 -2.93 -13.30 -3.12
N MET A 169 -2.18 -12.31 -3.62
CA MET A 169 -0.71 -12.43 -3.75
C MET A 169 -0.04 -12.61 -2.38
N THR A 170 -0.49 -11.90 -1.35
CA THR A 170 0.08 -11.98 -0.01
C THR A 170 -0.28 -13.30 0.68
N GLU A 171 -1.51 -13.81 0.49
CA GLU A 171 -1.92 -15.14 0.96
C GLU A 171 -1.06 -16.24 0.34
N SER A 172 -0.81 -16.16 -0.98
CA SER A 172 0.07 -17.08 -1.69
C SER A 172 1.51 -17.01 -1.18
N LEU A 173 2.04 -15.79 -0.99
CA LEU A 173 3.37 -15.58 -0.41
C LEU A 173 3.47 -16.21 0.98
N TYR A 174 2.48 -15.99 1.85
CA TYR A 174 2.45 -16.58 3.19
C TYR A 174 2.52 -18.11 3.13
N ALA A 175 1.74 -18.73 2.24
CA ALA A 175 1.75 -20.20 2.06
C ALA A 175 3.12 -20.71 1.59
N HIS A 176 3.75 -20.02 0.63
CA HIS A 176 5.08 -20.37 0.16
C HIS A 176 6.15 -20.25 1.25
N LEU A 177 6.15 -19.13 2.00
CA LEU A 177 7.09 -18.94 3.11
C LEU A 177 6.95 -20.02 4.20
N LYS A 178 5.72 -20.48 4.46
CA LYS A 178 5.47 -21.60 5.39
C LYS A 178 5.97 -22.92 4.83
N ALA A 179 5.77 -23.21 3.55
CA ALA A 179 6.24 -24.44 2.89
C ALA A 179 7.78 -24.53 2.90
N GLU A 180 8.47 -23.40 2.71
CA GLU A 180 9.93 -23.29 2.77
C GLU A 180 10.49 -23.24 4.20
N HIS A 181 9.64 -23.30 5.24
CA HIS A 181 10.06 -23.12 6.64
C HIS A 181 10.87 -21.83 6.85
N ALA A 182 10.61 -20.81 6.06
CA ALA A 182 11.33 -19.55 6.10
C ALA A 182 11.07 -18.82 7.43
N ARG A 183 12.12 -18.14 7.94
CA ARG A 183 12.00 -17.25 9.11
C ARG A 183 11.44 -15.88 8.72
N VAL A 184 10.89 -15.76 7.53
CA VAL A 184 10.26 -14.54 6.98
C VAL A 184 8.75 -14.69 7.09
N GLY A 185 8.08 -13.72 7.72
CA GLY A 185 6.62 -13.62 7.77
C GLY A 185 6.08 -12.75 6.64
N ALA A 186 4.76 -12.80 6.45
CA ALA A 186 4.06 -11.91 5.55
C ALA A 186 2.77 -11.39 6.18
N SER A 187 2.43 -10.12 5.89
CA SER A 187 1.19 -9.47 6.29
C SER A 187 0.58 -8.72 5.14
N VAL A 188 -0.75 -8.69 5.09
CA VAL A 188 -1.50 -7.78 4.24
C VAL A 188 -2.08 -6.65 5.10
N LEU A 189 -1.79 -5.40 4.73
CA LEU A 189 -2.23 -4.20 5.43
C LEU A 189 -3.50 -3.63 4.79
N PHE A 190 -4.49 -3.35 5.63
CA PHE A 190 -5.70 -2.60 5.30
C PHE A 190 -5.68 -1.29 6.09
N PRO A 191 -5.16 -0.20 5.50
CA PRO A 191 -5.11 1.08 6.21
C PRO A 191 -6.51 1.58 6.56
N GLY A 192 -6.69 2.01 7.81
CA GLY A 192 -8.00 2.43 8.30
C GLY A 192 -8.03 2.50 9.82
N PRO A 193 -9.23 2.49 10.43
CA PRO A 193 -10.55 2.14 9.85
C PRO A 193 -11.23 3.23 9.04
N HIS A 194 -10.83 4.49 9.19
CA HIS A 194 -11.40 5.62 8.47
C HIS A 194 -10.54 6.02 7.26
N MET A 195 -10.97 7.04 6.54
CA MET A 195 -10.19 7.61 5.45
C MET A 195 -8.83 8.11 5.92
N LEU A 196 -7.88 8.24 5.00
CA LEU A 196 -6.54 8.73 5.31
C LEU A 196 -6.20 9.95 4.47
N ARG A 197 -5.51 10.91 5.11
CA ARG A 197 -4.95 12.08 4.43
C ARG A 197 -3.62 11.70 3.78
N THR A 198 -3.70 11.20 2.55
CA THR A 198 -2.53 10.79 1.77
C THR A 198 -2.55 11.39 0.38
N GLY A 199 -1.41 11.36 -0.32
CA GLY A 199 -1.29 11.81 -1.71
C GLY A 199 -1.98 10.89 -2.74
N LEU A 200 -2.73 9.88 -2.32
CA LEU A 200 -3.42 8.94 -3.20
C LEU A 200 -4.44 9.63 -4.12
N TRP A 201 -5.14 10.64 -3.58
CA TRP A 201 -6.12 11.41 -4.32
C TRP A 201 -5.52 12.20 -5.48
N GLU A 202 -4.30 12.68 -5.30
CA GLU A 202 -3.53 13.42 -6.28
C GLU A 202 -2.49 12.56 -7.01
N SER A 203 -2.58 11.23 -6.92
CA SER A 203 -1.61 10.33 -7.53
C SER A 203 -1.45 10.52 -9.05
N HIS A 204 -2.47 11.09 -9.72
CA HIS A 204 -2.42 11.42 -11.14
C HIS A 204 -1.26 12.37 -11.53
N ARG A 205 -0.67 13.12 -10.58
CA ARG A 205 0.53 13.96 -10.81
C ARG A 205 1.75 13.13 -11.21
N ASN A 206 1.79 11.85 -10.82
CA ASN A 206 2.86 10.89 -11.10
C ASN A 206 2.52 9.96 -12.27
N ARG A 207 1.42 10.23 -13.00
CA ARG A 207 1.00 9.39 -14.11
C ARG A 207 1.93 9.59 -15.31
N PRO A 208 2.65 8.53 -15.75
CA PRO A 208 3.55 8.66 -16.91
C PRO A 208 2.79 8.97 -18.19
N GLU A 209 3.45 9.70 -19.12
CA GLU A 209 2.87 10.08 -20.41
C GLU A 209 2.42 8.87 -21.24
N ARG A 210 3.12 7.73 -21.15
CA ARG A 210 2.74 6.47 -21.80
C ARG A 210 1.36 5.94 -21.38
N TYR A 211 0.82 6.46 -20.27
CA TYR A 211 -0.52 6.14 -19.76
C TYR A 211 -1.43 7.37 -19.73
N ALA A 212 -1.11 8.43 -20.49
CA ALA A 212 -1.94 9.62 -20.57
C ALA A 212 -3.41 9.26 -20.82
N LYS A 213 -4.32 10.04 -20.24
CA LYS A 213 -5.75 9.87 -20.47
C LYS A 213 -6.12 10.37 -21.86
N GLU A 214 -6.98 9.62 -22.52
CA GLU A 214 -7.54 10.01 -23.82
C GLU A 214 -8.67 11.04 -23.66
N ARG A 215 -9.35 11.04 -22.51
CA ARG A 215 -10.47 11.90 -22.18
C ARG A 215 -10.20 12.74 -20.94
N PRO A 216 -10.66 14.00 -20.89
CA PRO A 216 -10.57 14.83 -19.67
C PRO A 216 -11.26 14.14 -18.48
N ARG A 217 -10.73 14.36 -17.29
CA ARG A 217 -11.36 13.89 -16.05
C ARG A 217 -12.74 14.55 -15.87
N ARG A 218 -13.71 13.75 -15.47
CA ARG A 218 -15.10 14.17 -15.23
C ARG A 218 -15.35 14.57 -13.77
N THR A 219 -14.57 14.00 -12.82
CA THR A 219 -14.77 14.30 -11.41
C THR A 219 -14.56 15.79 -11.12
N PRO A 220 -15.45 16.43 -10.37
CA PRO A 220 -15.30 17.82 -9.98
C PRO A 220 -14.17 18.01 -8.95
N TYR A 221 -13.83 16.94 -8.22
CA TYR A 221 -12.83 17.02 -7.15
C TYR A 221 -11.44 16.65 -7.67
N ARG A 222 -10.49 17.58 -7.53
CA ARG A 222 -9.08 17.39 -7.94
C ARG A 222 -8.15 17.09 -6.78
N SER A 223 -8.63 17.27 -5.55
CA SER A 223 -7.88 16.99 -4.33
C SER A 223 -8.82 16.49 -3.22
N LEU A 224 -8.22 15.83 -2.22
CA LEU A 224 -8.94 15.40 -1.02
C LEU A 224 -9.61 16.60 -0.33
N GLY A 225 -8.92 17.75 -0.23
CA GLY A 225 -9.47 18.95 0.41
C GLY A 225 -10.72 19.51 -0.29
N GLN A 226 -10.78 19.44 -1.64
CA GLN A 226 -11.99 19.84 -2.37
C GLN A 226 -13.15 18.91 -2.09
N TRP A 227 -12.90 17.60 -2.07
CA TRP A 227 -13.91 16.62 -1.73
C TRP A 227 -14.39 16.77 -0.27
N GLU A 228 -13.49 16.96 0.68
CA GLU A 228 -13.80 17.17 2.10
C GLU A 228 -14.67 18.41 2.29
N SER A 229 -14.35 19.52 1.60
CA SER A 229 -15.16 20.74 1.63
C SER A 229 -16.57 20.48 1.13
N ALA A 230 -16.73 19.75 0.04
CA ALA A 230 -18.04 19.41 -0.50
C ALA A 230 -18.85 18.49 0.44
N MET A 231 -18.20 17.53 1.11
CA MET A 231 -18.87 16.70 2.13
C MET A 231 -19.36 17.53 3.30
N LYS A 232 -18.53 18.47 3.79
CA LYS A 232 -18.89 19.38 4.86
C LYS A 232 -20.06 20.30 4.47
N GLU A 233 -20.07 20.83 3.26
CA GLU A 233 -21.18 21.63 2.72
C GLU A 233 -22.48 20.79 2.60
N ALA A 234 -22.36 19.50 2.33
CA ALA A 234 -23.47 18.55 2.33
C ALA A 234 -23.91 18.08 3.74
N GLY A 235 -23.28 18.63 4.82
CA GLY A 235 -23.60 18.26 6.20
C GLY A 235 -23.05 16.89 6.62
N GLN A 236 -22.08 16.35 5.89
CA GLN A 236 -21.44 15.08 6.20
C GLN A 236 -20.08 15.33 6.87
N GLU A 237 -19.89 14.78 8.06
CA GLU A 237 -18.58 14.76 8.72
C GLU A 237 -17.80 13.54 8.25
N VAL A 238 -16.54 13.76 7.89
CA VAL A 238 -15.63 12.70 7.46
C VAL A 238 -14.57 12.50 8.52
N GLU A 239 -14.51 11.29 9.03
CA GLU A 239 -13.47 10.88 9.97
C GLU A 239 -12.21 10.41 9.22
N PHE A 240 -11.05 10.74 9.80
CA PHE A 240 -9.75 10.34 9.26
C PHE A 240 -8.95 9.59 10.31
N THR A 241 -8.32 8.52 9.89
CA THR A 241 -7.30 7.83 10.69
C THR A 241 -5.95 8.53 10.48
N PRO A 242 -5.25 8.96 11.55
CA PRO A 242 -3.88 9.45 11.44
C PRO A 242 -2.95 8.39 10.83
N VAL A 243 -2.07 8.80 9.93
CA VAL A 243 -1.13 7.86 9.28
C VAL A 243 -0.12 7.27 10.26
N GLU A 244 0.15 7.97 11.34
CA GLU A 244 1.00 7.53 12.44
C GLU A 244 0.39 6.32 13.17
N GLU A 245 -0.92 6.31 13.41
CA GLU A 245 -1.62 5.16 14.00
C GLU A 245 -1.54 3.92 13.09
N VAL A 246 -1.60 4.11 11.77
CA VAL A 246 -1.40 3.02 10.83
C VAL A 246 0.03 2.47 10.92
N ALA A 247 1.03 3.34 11.05
CA ALA A 247 2.42 2.92 11.19
C ALA A 247 2.67 2.15 12.49
N ASP A 248 2.09 2.60 13.60
CA ASP A 248 2.14 1.92 14.90
C ASP A 248 1.49 0.53 14.80
N PHE A 249 0.32 0.45 14.20
CA PHE A 249 -0.40 -0.80 13.99
C PHE A 249 0.38 -1.81 13.15
N VAL A 250 1.11 -1.32 12.12
CA VAL A 250 2.01 -2.15 11.31
C VAL A 250 3.17 -2.68 12.16
N ALA A 251 3.84 -1.83 12.93
CA ALA A 251 4.97 -2.24 13.76
C ALA A 251 4.56 -3.29 14.81
N GLU A 252 3.43 -3.08 15.47
CA GLU A 252 2.84 -4.04 16.41
C GLU A 252 2.43 -5.36 15.72
N GLY A 253 1.86 -5.27 14.54
CA GLY A 253 1.46 -6.42 13.75
C GLY A 253 2.64 -7.29 13.32
N ILE A 254 3.74 -6.67 12.88
CA ILE A 254 5.01 -7.34 12.58
C ILE A 254 5.54 -8.04 13.84
N ALA A 255 5.56 -7.33 14.96
CA ALA A 255 6.03 -7.89 16.24
C ALA A 255 5.21 -9.10 16.68
N ALA A 256 3.91 -9.05 16.52
CA ALA A 256 2.97 -10.13 16.84
C ALA A 256 2.90 -11.24 15.77
N GLY A 257 3.51 -11.05 14.59
CA GLY A 257 3.44 -12.01 13.47
C GLY A 257 2.05 -12.16 12.88
N ARG A 258 1.22 -11.10 12.93
CA ARG A 258 -0.15 -11.12 12.38
C ARG A 258 -0.10 -11.09 10.86
N PHE A 259 -0.90 -11.94 10.20
CA PHE A 259 -1.08 -11.91 8.75
C PHE A 259 -2.02 -10.78 8.32
N TRP A 260 -3.20 -10.70 8.94
CA TRP A 260 -4.20 -9.67 8.66
C TRP A 260 -3.91 -8.43 9.51
N LEU A 261 -3.36 -7.38 8.89
CA LEU A 261 -3.26 -6.07 9.50
C LEU A 261 -4.52 -5.29 9.14
N LEU A 262 -5.62 -5.70 9.74
CA LEU A 262 -6.96 -5.17 9.56
C LEU A 262 -7.43 -4.59 10.89
N PRO A 263 -7.60 -3.26 11.01
CA PRO A 263 -8.14 -2.63 12.20
C PRO A 263 -9.58 -3.08 12.47
N GLU A 264 -9.94 -3.17 13.74
CA GLU A 264 -11.32 -3.46 14.15
C GLU A 264 -12.27 -2.37 13.65
N SER A 265 -13.33 -2.77 12.96
CA SER A 265 -14.34 -1.88 12.43
C SER A 265 -15.64 -2.64 12.20
N GLU A 266 -16.72 -2.18 12.81
CA GLU A 266 -18.05 -2.78 12.57
C GLU A 266 -18.45 -2.72 11.09
N HIS A 267 -18.04 -1.66 10.39
CA HIS A 267 -18.31 -1.52 8.96
C HIS A 267 -17.61 -2.62 8.15
N SER A 268 -16.31 -2.81 8.38
CA SER A 268 -15.52 -3.86 7.70
C SER A 268 -16.03 -5.25 8.04
N ASP A 269 -16.37 -5.50 9.31
CA ASP A 269 -16.91 -6.79 9.75
C ASP A 269 -18.25 -7.11 9.08
N ARG A 270 -19.15 -6.11 8.97
CA ARG A 270 -20.41 -6.29 8.24
C ARG A 270 -20.18 -6.62 6.78
N GLN A 271 -19.25 -5.92 6.10
CA GLN A 271 -18.94 -6.19 4.69
C GLN A 271 -18.35 -7.59 4.49
N ILE A 272 -17.42 -8.02 5.33
CA ILE A 272 -16.83 -9.36 5.29
C ILE A 272 -17.91 -10.43 5.46
N LYS A 273 -18.77 -10.28 6.48
CA LYS A 273 -19.88 -11.21 6.76
C LYS A 273 -20.84 -11.28 5.60
N ALA A 274 -21.29 -10.14 5.08
CA ALA A 274 -22.25 -10.08 3.97
C ALA A 274 -21.71 -10.67 2.66
N ARG A 275 -20.44 -10.35 2.32
CA ARG A 275 -19.77 -10.95 1.15
C ARG A 275 -19.60 -12.46 1.32
N SER A 276 -19.13 -12.91 2.46
CA SER A 276 -18.93 -14.33 2.74
C SER A 276 -20.26 -15.11 2.75
N ALA A 277 -21.31 -14.57 3.34
CA ALA A 277 -22.64 -15.17 3.32
C ALA A 277 -23.17 -15.32 1.88
N SER A 278 -23.09 -14.25 1.07
CA SER A 278 -23.49 -14.29 -0.33
C SER A 278 -22.78 -15.41 -1.10
N MET A 279 -21.48 -15.61 -0.88
CA MET A 279 -20.71 -16.67 -1.52
C MET A 279 -21.11 -18.07 -1.02
N LEU A 280 -21.28 -18.25 0.30
CA LEU A 280 -21.67 -19.53 0.90
C LEU A 280 -23.05 -19.98 0.47
N GLU A 281 -23.99 -19.06 0.42
CA GLU A 281 -25.38 -19.26 0.01
C GLU A 281 -25.55 -19.30 -1.52
N ARG A 282 -24.51 -18.91 -2.28
CA ARG A 282 -24.54 -18.73 -3.75
C ARG A 282 -25.61 -17.74 -4.18
N ALA A 283 -25.88 -16.75 -3.33
CA ALA A 283 -26.84 -15.68 -3.55
C ALA A 283 -26.21 -14.53 -4.37
N ASN A 284 -27.05 -13.72 -4.99
CA ASN A 284 -26.59 -12.49 -5.65
C ASN A 284 -25.95 -11.54 -4.63
N PRO A 285 -24.96 -10.70 -5.04
CA PRO A 285 -24.22 -9.83 -4.15
C PRO A 285 -25.03 -8.58 -3.72
N ALA A 286 -26.14 -8.77 -3.04
CA ALA A 286 -27.04 -7.71 -2.57
C ALA A 286 -26.33 -6.68 -1.67
N TYR A 287 -25.21 -7.06 -1.05
CA TYR A 287 -24.38 -6.13 -0.26
C TYR A 287 -23.76 -4.99 -1.10
N LEU A 288 -23.81 -5.08 -2.43
CA LEU A 288 -23.36 -4.03 -3.37
C LEU A 288 -24.49 -3.08 -3.78
N GLU A 289 -25.75 -3.38 -3.48
CA GLU A 289 -26.91 -2.57 -3.93
C GLU A 289 -26.88 -1.15 -3.35
N SER A 290 -26.29 -0.95 -2.17
CA SER A 290 -26.10 0.38 -1.59
C SER A 290 -25.15 1.29 -2.38
N PHE A 291 -24.37 0.74 -3.33
CA PHE A 291 -23.49 1.47 -4.23
C PHE A 291 -24.09 1.70 -5.62
N ILE A 292 -25.30 1.22 -5.86
CA ILE A 292 -26.01 1.48 -7.11
C ILE A 292 -26.47 2.93 -7.05
N LEU A 293 -25.72 3.79 -7.73
CA LEU A 293 -26.13 5.17 -7.96
C LEU A 293 -27.18 5.15 -9.07
N ASP A 294 -28.33 5.71 -8.79
CA ASP A 294 -29.40 5.95 -9.78
C ASP A 294 -28.94 6.81 -10.96
#